data_3d806069ec07c5d28fab645e2cdc8cb5
#
_entry.id   3d806069ec07c5d28fab645e2cdc8cb5
#
_cell.length_a   1.000
_cell.length_b   1.000
_cell.length_c   1.000
_cell.angle_alpha   90.00
_cell.angle_beta   90.00
_cell.angle_gamma   90.00
#
_symmetry.space_group_name_H-M   'P 1'
#
loop_
_entity.id
_entity.type
_entity.pdbx_description
1 polymer ?
#
loop_
_entity_poly.entity_id
_entity_poly.type
_entity_poly.pdbx_seq_one_letter_code
_entity_poly.pdbx_strand_id
1 'polypeptide(L)'
;MSVAYEGKGDFKNAYAYNNKYQAINDLIFNLETNDKIRGLQFDFDLNKKQDEIVLLEKEGEIKELEVKRQKNVIYGTIFSTFLLLLIAMGIFNRYKYVKKTNNIIEGEKEKSDNLLRNILPAETAEELKLNGKVAAKSFDSVTVFFSDFKGFTFYAQSLAPDVLVKSVDYYFSKFDQIIEKYGLEKIKTIGDAYMCAGGLPFPTADHPEKMVMAAFEIAAFVEETKKQKPEGITCFDIRIGINTGPIVAGVVGLKKFAYDIWGDTVNVASRMESMSDAGKINVSEYTYELIKDSYDCEYRGEIEVKNKGTMKMYFVNGPKVISLNQSEIERSKGLAPSLN
;
A
#
# COMPACT_ATOMS: atom_id res chain seq x y z
N MET A 1 -13.39 34.03 -40.86
CA MET A 1 -14.43 33.01 -40.48
C MET A 1 -13.98 31.59 -40.83
N SER A 2 -13.59 31.27 -42.06
CA SER A 2 -13.13 29.93 -42.47
C SER A 2 -11.98 29.41 -41.56
N VAL A 3 -10.93 30.19 -41.37
CA VAL A 3 -9.75 29.87 -40.51
C VAL A 3 -10.12 29.63 -39.04
N ALA A 4 -11.15 30.34 -38.53
CA ALA A 4 -11.59 30.18 -37.14
C ALA A 4 -12.38 28.88 -36.90
N TYR A 5 -13.05 28.34 -37.90
CA TYR A 5 -13.71 27.05 -37.84
C TYR A 5 -12.73 25.88 -38.06
N GLU A 6 -11.70 26.09 -38.88
CA GLU A 6 -10.63 25.12 -39.10
C GLU A 6 -9.82 24.86 -37.84
N GLY A 7 -9.49 25.91 -37.04
CA GLY A 7 -8.77 25.81 -35.76
C GLY A 7 -9.58 25.14 -34.64
N LYS A 8 -10.93 24.96 -34.83
CA LYS A 8 -11.82 24.25 -33.90
C LYS A 8 -12.12 22.81 -34.33
N GLY A 9 -11.53 22.34 -35.44
CA GLY A 9 -11.79 21.01 -35.99
C GLY A 9 -13.15 20.90 -36.75
N ASP A 10 -13.86 22.02 -36.96
CA ASP A 10 -15.13 22.04 -37.65
C ASP A 10 -14.93 22.31 -39.17
N PHE A 11 -14.37 21.32 -39.82
CA PHE A 11 -14.05 21.38 -41.25
C PHE A 11 -15.23 21.57 -42.15
N LYS A 12 -16.46 21.19 -41.73
CA LYS A 12 -17.68 21.36 -42.50
C LYS A 12 -18.08 22.83 -42.66
N ASN A 13 -18.01 23.56 -41.56
CA ASN A 13 -18.33 25.00 -41.58
C ASN A 13 -17.17 25.83 -42.18
N ALA A 14 -15.90 25.44 -41.97
CA ALA A 14 -14.75 26.05 -42.64
C ALA A 14 -14.89 25.98 -44.18
N TYR A 15 -15.23 24.82 -44.72
CA TYR A 15 -15.44 24.59 -46.15
C TYR A 15 -16.64 25.39 -46.70
N ALA A 16 -17.75 25.44 -45.97
CA ALA A 16 -18.93 26.20 -46.38
C ALA A 16 -18.68 27.73 -46.47
N TYR A 17 -17.93 28.28 -45.53
CA TYR A 17 -17.55 29.70 -45.55
C TYR A 17 -16.51 30.02 -46.63
N ASN A 18 -15.60 29.13 -46.94
CA ASN A 18 -14.61 29.29 -48.02
C ASN A 18 -15.34 29.31 -49.41
N ASN A 19 -16.27 28.41 -49.61
CA ASN A 19 -17.08 28.37 -50.85
C ASN A 19 -17.97 29.60 -51.02
N LYS A 20 -18.58 30.12 -49.95
CA LYS A 20 -19.33 31.39 -50.01
C LYS A 20 -18.41 32.58 -50.32
N TYR A 21 -17.22 32.63 -49.80
CA TYR A 21 -16.26 33.66 -50.10
C TYR A 21 -15.82 33.62 -51.56
N GLN A 22 -15.51 32.46 -52.11
CA GLN A 22 -15.17 32.32 -53.55
C GLN A 22 -16.33 32.70 -54.45
N ALA A 23 -17.58 32.25 -54.15
CA ALA A 23 -18.76 32.60 -54.96
C ALA A 23 -19.08 34.09 -54.96
N ILE A 24 -18.89 34.78 -53.85
CA ILE A 24 -19.11 36.25 -53.78
C ILE A 24 -17.96 37.00 -54.48
N ASN A 25 -16.74 36.53 -54.38
CA ASN A 25 -15.59 37.19 -55.05
C ASN A 25 -15.69 37.06 -56.59
N ASP A 26 -16.12 35.92 -57.10
CA ASP A 26 -16.35 35.68 -58.51
C ASP A 26 -17.52 36.52 -59.07
N LEU A 27 -18.57 36.71 -58.27
CA LEU A 27 -19.73 37.52 -58.67
C LEU A 27 -19.37 39.04 -58.77
N ILE A 28 -18.62 39.56 -57.81
CA ILE A 28 -18.19 40.95 -57.77
C ILE A 28 -17.22 41.24 -58.92
N PHE A 29 -16.27 40.33 -59.18
CA PHE A 29 -15.26 40.51 -60.21
C PHE A 29 -15.83 40.46 -61.65
N ASN A 30 -16.82 39.61 -61.91
CA ASN A 30 -17.40 39.44 -63.24
C ASN A 30 -18.45 40.48 -63.62
N LEU A 31 -19.25 40.97 -62.70
CA LEU A 31 -20.35 41.91 -63.02
C LEU A 31 -19.91 43.37 -63.23
N GLU A 32 -18.89 43.87 -62.54
CA GLU A 32 -18.46 45.30 -62.64
C GLU A 32 -17.52 45.57 -63.81
N THR A 33 -16.73 44.57 -64.22
CA THR A 33 -15.67 44.80 -65.22
C THR A 33 -16.20 44.71 -66.69
N ASN A 34 -17.19 43.86 -66.93
CA ASN A 34 -17.67 43.60 -68.31
C ASN A 34 -18.57 44.69 -68.88
N ASP A 35 -19.35 45.40 -68.08
CA ASP A 35 -20.24 46.42 -68.57
C ASP A 35 -19.56 47.77 -68.87
N LYS A 36 -18.49 48.09 -68.18
CA LYS A 36 -17.69 49.32 -68.36
C LYS A 36 -16.83 49.29 -69.64
N ILE A 37 -16.32 48.12 -69.98
CA ILE A 37 -15.43 47.95 -71.14
C ILE A 37 -16.12 48.17 -72.46
N ARG A 38 -17.40 47.85 -72.59
CA ARG A 38 -18.20 48.05 -73.82
C ARG A 38 -18.59 49.49 -74.11
N GLY A 39 -18.68 50.36 -73.11
CA GLY A 39 -19.06 51.76 -73.28
C GLY A 39 -17.94 52.69 -73.77
N LEU A 40 -16.66 52.22 -73.54
CA LEU A 40 -15.49 53.07 -73.76
C LEU A 40 -14.79 52.90 -75.10
N GLN A 41 -15.35 52.06 -76.01
CA GLN A 41 -14.77 51.90 -77.32
C GLN A 41 -15.07 53.05 -78.26
N PHE A 42 -15.91 53.97 -77.86
CA PHE A 42 -16.44 55.00 -78.79
C PHE A 42 -15.80 56.39 -78.67
N ASP A 43 -15.22 56.74 -77.51
CA ASP A 43 -14.47 58.04 -77.36
C ASP A 43 -12.96 57.81 -77.36
N PHE A 44 -12.50 57.11 -78.30
CA PHE A 44 -11.26 56.34 -78.24
C PHE A 44 -9.94 57.09 -78.35
N ASP A 45 -9.82 58.27 -78.79
CA ASP A 45 -8.48 58.83 -79.00
C ASP A 45 -8.07 60.03 -78.12
N LEU A 46 -8.96 60.69 -77.48
CA LEU A 46 -8.63 61.82 -76.62
C LEU A 46 -8.63 61.39 -75.08
N ASN A 47 -9.51 60.51 -74.70
CA ASN A 47 -9.64 60.09 -73.29
C ASN A 47 -8.77 58.93 -72.92
N LYS A 48 -8.11 58.25 -73.86
CA LYS A 48 -7.37 57.01 -73.64
C LYS A 48 -6.24 57.15 -72.62
N LYS A 49 -5.54 58.30 -72.66
CA LYS A 49 -4.48 58.53 -71.63
C LYS A 49 -5.06 58.93 -70.27
N GLN A 50 -6.20 59.62 -70.25
CA GLN A 50 -6.88 60.01 -69.03
C GLN A 50 -7.48 58.76 -68.33
N ASP A 51 -8.06 57.90 -69.13
CA ASP A 51 -8.65 56.62 -68.63
C ASP A 51 -7.58 55.64 -68.16
N GLU A 52 -6.43 55.63 -68.86
CA GLU A 52 -5.26 54.83 -68.47
C GLU A 52 -4.67 55.27 -67.10
N ILE A 53 -4.62 56.61 -66.89
CA ILE A 53 -4.18 57.13 -65.58
C ILE A 53 -5.17 56.82 -64.47
N VAL A 54 -6.49 56.99 -64.75
CA VAL A 54 -7.53 56.66 -63.78
C VAL A 54 -7.60 55.16 -63.51
N LEU A 55 -7.30 54.31 -64.52
CA LEU A 55 -7.18 52.89 -64.34
C LEU A 55 -5.98 52.49 -63.44
N LEU A 56 -4.83 53.11 -63.72
CA LEU A 56 -3.58 52.92 -62.92
C LEU A 56 -3.75 53.41 -61.49
N GLU A 57 -4.45 54.56 -61.28
CA GLU A 57 -4.77 55.03 -59.93
C GLU A 57 -5.69 54.04 -59.19
N LYS A 58 -6.74 53.57 -59.87
CA LYS A 58 -7.64 52.53 -59.26
C LYS A 58 -6.93 51.21 -59.00
N GLU A 59 -6.09 50.72 -59.92
CA GLU A 59 -5.24 49.57 -59.69
C GLU A 59 -4.31 49.79 -58.51
N GLY A 60 -3.76 51.00 -58.36
CA GLY A 60 -2.94 51.39 -57.20
C GLY A 60 -3.75 51.29 -55.88
N GLU A 61 -4.97 51.87 -55.85
CA GLU A 61 -5.85 51.81 -54.68
C GLU A 61 -6.27 50.37 -54.31
N ILE A 62 -6.58 49.57 -55.34
CA ILE A 62 -6.92 48.16 -55.13
C ILE A 62 -5.75 47.37 -54.54
N LYS A 63 -4.56 47.57 -55.10
CA LYS A 63 -3.33 46.96 -54.55
C LYS A 63 -3.04 47.39 -53.13
N GLU A 64 -3.23 48.69 -52.84
CA GLU A 64 -3.03 49.21 -51.47
C GLU A 64 -4.07 48.56 -50.47
N LEU A 65 -5.30 48.45 -50.89
CA LEU A 65 -6.36 47.76 -50.11
C LEU A 65 -6.06 46.27 -49.91
N GLU A 66 -5.59 45.57 -50.94
CA GLU A 66 -5.16 44.19 -50.87
C GLU A 66 -3.98 43.97 -49.89
N VAL A 67 -2.98 44.82 -50.01
CA VAL A 67 -1.84 44.81 -49.09
C VAL A 67 -2.26 45.06 -47.63
N LYS A 68 -3.17 46.00 -47.43
CA LYS A 68 -3.70 46.33 -46.10
C LYS A 68 -4.53 45.15 -45.51
N ARG A 69 -5.33 44.49 -46.39
CA ARG A 69 -6.09 43.28 -46.02
C ARG A 69 -5.17 42.12 -45.69
N GLN A 70 -4.14 41.85 -46.50
CA GLN A 70 -3.15 40.81 -46.23
C GLN A 70 -2.41 41.04 -44.90
N LYS A 71 -2.00 42.29 -44.61
CA LYS A 71 -1.40 42.63 -43.31
C LYS A 71 -2.34 42.33 -42.14
N ASN A 72 -3.64 42.69 -42.26
CA ASN A 72 -4.61 42.41 -41.19
C ASN A 72 -4.80 40.92 -40.96
N VAL A 73 -4.85 40.12 -42.03
CA VAL A 73 -4.94 38.66 -41.94
C VAL A 73 -3.68 38.07 -41.26
N ILE A 74 -2.50 38.56 -41.67
CA ILE A 74 -1.22 38.13 -41.04
C ILE A 74 -1.21 38.49 -39.57
N TYR A 75 -1.57 39.70 -39.17
CA TYR A 75 -1.62 40.09 -37.75
C TYR A 75 -2.66 39.27 -36.99
N GLY A 76 -3.83 39.00 -37.60
CA GLY A 76 -4.87 38.15 -36.98
C GLY A 76 -4.40 36.71 -36.75
N THR A 77 -3.68 36.12 -37.72
CA THR A 77 -3.13 34.76 -37.58
C THR A 77 -2.02 34.69 -36.53
N ILE A 78 -1.11 35.71 -36.51
CA ILE A 78 -0.07 35.80 -35.50
C ILE A 78 -0.67 35.93 -34.10
N PHE A 79 -1.69 36.76 -33.93
CA PHE A 79 -2.38 36.92 -32.65
C PHE A 79 -3.10 35.64 -32.19
N SER A 80 -3.79 34.97 -33.10
CA SER A 80 -4.50 33.70 -32.76
C SER A 80 -3.51 32.58 -32.41
N THR A 81 -2.40 32.45 -33.13
CA THR A 81 -1.35 31.48 -32.79
C THR A 81 -0.69 31.75 -31.44
N PHE A 82 -0.44 33.03 -31.14
CA PHE A 82 0.08 33.43 -29.83
C PHE A 82 -0.89 33.07 -28.70
N LEU A 83 -2.20 33.31 -28.88
CA LEU A 83 -3.21 32.96 -27.90
C LEU A 83 -3.29 31.45 -27.67
N LEU A 84 -3.21 30.64 -28.75
CA LEU A 84 -3.19 29.18 -28.66
C LEU A 84 -1.96 28.67 -27.91
N LEU A 85 -0.80 29.28 -28.11
CA LEU A 85 0.42 28.94 -27.38
C LEU A 85 0.29 29.26 -25.88
N LEU A 86 -0.32 30.38 -25.52
CA LEU A 86 -0.58 30.72 -24.10
C LEU A 86 -1.54 29.70 -23.46
N ILE A 87 -2.60 29.29 -24.15
CA ILE A 87 -3.53 28.27 -23.67
C ILE A 87 -2.82 26.92 -23.51
N ALA A 88 -2.04 26.51 -24.50
CA ALA A 88 -1.26 25.28 -24.46
C ALA A 88 -0.26 25.27 -23.28
N MET A 89 0.42 26.40 -23.07
CA MET A 89 1.34 26.57 -21.94
C MET A 89 0.61 26.50 -20.58
N GLY A 90 -0.58 27.11 -20.48
CA GLY A 90 -1.43 27.04 -19.29
C GLY A 90 -1.88 25.60 -18.98
N ILE A 91 -2.32 24.87 -19.99
CA ILE A 91 -2.72 23.46 -19.87
C ILE A 91 -1.52 22.59 -19.45
N PHE A 92 -0.37 22.80 -20.08
CA PHE A 92 0.86 22.07 -19.77
C PHE A 92 1.31 22.29 -18.32
N ASN A 93 1.31 23.55 -17.87
CA ASN A 93 1.67 23.89 -16.49
C ASN A 93 0.66 23.29 -15.50
N ARG A 94 -0.64 23.34 -15.80
CA ARG A 94 -1.68 22.70 -14.98
C ARG A 94 -1.50 21.19 -14.92
N TYR A 95 -1.23 20.53 -16.04
CA TYR A 95 -0.96 19.10 -16.09
C TYR A 95 0.27 18.72 -15.23
N LYS A 96 1.36 19.45 -15.34
CA LYS A 96 2.56 19.24 -14.53
C LYS A 96 2.30 19.45 -13.04
N TYR A 97 1.51 20.46 -12.68
CA TYR A 97 1.12 20.72 -11.30
C TYR A 97 0.25 19.58 -10.74
N VAL A 98 -0.80 19.18 -11.47
CA VAL A 98 -1.69 18.07 -11.07
C VAL A 98 -0.92 16.77 -10.91
N LYS A 99 -0.04 16.43 -11.86
CA LYS A 99 0.80 15.23 -11.77
C LYS A 99 1.71 15.24 -10.53
N LYS A 100 2.35 16.40 -10.25
CA LYS A 100 3.19 16.56 -9.05
C LYS A 100 2.36 16.40 -7.76
N THR A 101 1.19 17.01 -7.70
CA THR A 101 0.28 16.95 -6.54
C THR A 101 -0.22 15.53 -6.32
N ASN A 102 -0.62 14.82 -7.37
CA ASN A 102 -1.07 13.43 -7.28
C ASN A 102 0.03 12.50 -6.75
N ASN A 103 1.27 12.65 -7.22
CA ASN A 103 2.41 11.87 -6.71
C ASN A 103 2.66 12.13 -5.21
N ILE A 104 2.49 13.37 -4.76
CA ILE A 104 2.64 13.71 -3.33
C ILE A 104 1.50 13.08 -2.53
N ILE A 105 0.25 13.19 -2.99
CA ILE A 105 -0.92 12.61 -2.32
C ILE A 105 -0.78 11.09 -2.24
N GLU A 106 -0.35 10.44 -3.32
CA GLU A 106 -0.13 8.98 -3.36
C GLU A 106 0.95 8.55 -2.38
N GLY A 107 2.07 9.26 -2.31
CA GLY A 107 3.13 9.03 -1.33
C GLY A 107 2.67 9.24 0.12
N GLU A 108 1.89 10.28 0.41
CA GLU A 108 1.35 10.51 1.76
C GLU A 108 0.27 9.47 2.12
N LYS A 109 -0.54 9.04 1.14
CA LYS A 109 -1.50 7.94 1.34
C LYS A 109 -0.78 6.64 1.66
N GLU A 110 0.27 6.29 0.92
CA GLU A 110 1.06 5.07 1.15
C GLU A 110 1.73 5.08 2.53
N LYS A 111 2.31 6.22 2.94
CA LYS A 111 2.85 6.37 4.30
C LYS A 111 1.78 6.19 5.37
N SER A 112 0.61 6.81 5.20
CA SER A 112 -0.52 6.67 6.13
C SER A 112 -1.00 5.23 6.21
N ASP A 113 -1.08 4.54 5.08
CA ASP A 113 -1.48 3.14 4.99
C ASP A 113 -0.47 2.21 5.68
N ASN A 114 0.82 2.44 5.47
CA ASN A 114 1.88 1.69 6.15
C ASN A 114 1.87 1.92 7.67
N LEU A 115 1.68 3.16 8.12
CA LEU A 115 1.56 3.46 9.56
C LEU A 115 0.34 2.74 10.17
N LEU A 116 -0.78 2.68 9.49
CA LEU A 116 -1.97 1.98 9.96
C LEU A 116 -1.75 0.46 10.02
N ARG A 117 -1.08 -0.12 9.02
CA ARG A 117 -0.73 -1.55 8.98
C ARG A 117 0.30 -1.95 10.02
N ASN A 118 1.11 -1.02 10.52
CA ASN A 118 2.01 -1.27 11.65
C ASN A 118 1.28 -1.37 12.99
N ILE A 119 0.00 -0.95 13.04
CA ILE A 119 -0.81 -0.94 14.26
C ILE A 119 -1.91 -2.00 14.22
N LEU A 120 -2.43 -2.31 13.03
CA LEU A 120 -3.54 -3.23 12.82
C LEU A 120 -3.20 -4.26 11.75
N PRO A 121 -3.69 -5.51 11.86
CA PRO A 121 -3.60 -6.47 10.76
C PRO A 121 -4.17 -5.88 9.47
N ALA A 122 -3.58 -6.23 8.31
CA ALA A 122 -3.91 -5.60 7.02
C ALA A 122 -5.41 -5.63 6.68
N GLU A 123 -6.08 -6.76 6.90
CA GLU A 123 -7.53 -6.91 6.68
C GLU A 123 -8.34 -5.99 7.60
N THR A 124 -7.93 -5.90 8.88
CA THR A 124 -8.58 -5.07 9.89
C THR A 124 -8.41 -3.58 9.56
N ALA A 125 -7.24 -3.19 9.06
CA ALA A 125 -6.97 -1.83 8.60
C ALA A 125 -7.84 -1.43 7.41
N GLU A 126 -8.03 -2.33 6.44
CA GLU A 126 -8.91 -2.08 5.28
C GLU A 126 -10.39 -1.99 5.71
N GLU A 127 -10.85 -2.89 6.61
CA GLU A 127 -12.22 -2.82 7.14
C GLU A 127 -12.47 -1.49 7.88
N LEU A 128 -11.49 -1.04 8.68
CA LEU A 128 -11.58 0.24 9.40
C LEU A 128 -11.66 1.42 8.45
N LYS A 129 -10.87 1.44 7.38
CA LYS A 129 -10.90 2.50 6.34
C LYS A 129 -12.23 2.56 5.62
N LEU A 130 -12.80 1.41 5.26
CA LEU A 130 -14.03 1.35 4.49
C LEU A 130 -15.26 1.68 5.33
N ASN A 131 -15.32 1.20 6.57
CA ASN A 131 -16.53 1.22 7.40
C ASN A 131 -16.44 2.19 8.58
N GLY A 132 -15.26 2.74 8.87
CA GLY A 132 -15.02 3.57 10.06
C GLY A 132 -15.07 2.79 11.39
N LYS A 133 -15.28 1.47 11.33
CA LYS A 133 -15.34 0.57 12.47
C LYS A 133 -14.99 -0.86 12.02
N VAL A 134 -14.56 -1.69 12.96
CA VAL A 134 -14.25 -3.11 12.75
C VAL A 134 -15.22 -3.96 13.56
N ALA A 135 -15.80 -4.97 12.93
CA ALA A 135 -16.65 -5.94 13.63
C ALA A 135 -15.80 -6.92 14.43
N ALA A 136 -16.26 -7.27 15.64
CA ALA A 136 -15.63 -8.34 16.39
C ALA A 136 -15.84 -9.68 15.67
N LYS A 137 -14.77 -10.49 15.54
CA LYS A 137 -14.78 -11.80 14.88
C LYS A 137 -14.48 -12.89 15.89
N SER A 138 -15.24 -13.99 15.84
CA SER A 138 -14.97 -15.19 16.64
C SER A 138 -14.12 -16.18 15.86
N PHE A 139 -13.16 -16.78 16.56
CA PHE A 139 -12.26 -17.80 16.02
C PHE A 139 -12.33 -19.01 16.95
N ASP A 140 -12.60 -20.20 16.39
CA ASP A 140 -12.78 -21.42 17.17
C ASP A 140 -11.47 -21.99 17.70
N SER A 141 -10.37 -21.76 17.01
CA SER A 141 -9.05 -22.26 17.39
C SER A 141 -7.96 -21.24 17.09
N VAL A 142 -7.35 -20.70 18.15
CA VAL A 142 -6.21 -19.76 18.10
C VAL A 142 -5.22 -20.18 19.17
N THR A 143 -3.95 -20.22 18.81
CA THR A 143 -2.88 -20.48 19.80
C THR A 143 -2.34 -19.15 20.29
N VAL A 144 -2.52 -18.89 21.57
CA VAL A 144 -2.07 -17.68 22.25
C VAL A 144 -0.79 -17.95 23.00
N PHE A 145 0.19 -17.08 22.81
CA PHE A 145 1.50 -17.10 23.44
C PHE A 145 1.66 -15.90 24.36
N PHE A 146 2.18 -16.16 25.53
CA PHE A 146 2.70 -15.14 26.43
C PHE A 146 4.14 -15.46 26.80
N SER A 147 4.94 -14.42 26.87
CA SER A 147 6.25 -14.48 27.53
C SER A 147 6.46 -13.30 28.45
N ASP A 148 7.27 -13.48 29.49
CA ASP A 148 7.57 -12.46 30.49
C ASP A 148 9.02 -12.64 30.96
N PHE A 149 9.69 -11.55 31.30
CA PHE A 149 11.05 -11.60 31.86
C PHE A 149 11.02 -11.84 33.36
N LYS A 150 11.65 -12.94 33.78
CA LYS A 150 11.68 -13.30 35.18
C LYS A 150 12.41 -12.26 36.03
N GLY A 151 11.72 -11.72 37.04
CA GLY A 151 12.27 -10.74 37.95
C GLY A 151 12.44 -9.33 37.37
N PHE A 152 11.73 -9.00 36.29
CA PHE A 152 11.82 -7.71 35.61
C PHE A 152 11.64 -6.52 36.57
N THR A 153 10.73 -6.59 37.54
CA THR A 153 10.48 -5.54 38.53
C THR A 153 11.79 -5.15 39.28
N PHE A 154 12.64 -6.12 39.58
CA PHE A 154 13.95 -5.84 40.19
C PHE A 154 14.89 -5.08 39.23
N TYR A 155 14.91 -5.48 37.97
CA TYR A 155 15.70 -4.78 36.95
C TYR A 155 15.19 -3.37 36.71
N ALA A 156 13.85 -3.18 36.64
CA ALA A 156 13.22 -1.87 36.47
C ALA A 156 13.55 -0.88 37.59
N GLN A 157 13.82 -1.35 38.82
CA GLN A 157 14.24 -0.52 39.94
C GLN A 157 15.73 -0.21 39.99
N SER A 158 16.56 -1.07 39.41
CA SER A 158 18.02 -1.02 39.53
C SER A 158 18.75 -0.48 38.30
N LEU A 159 18.15 -0.55 37.12
CA LEU A 159 18.76 -0.10 35.88
C LEU A 159 18.44 1.36 35.56
N ALA A 160 19.35 2.01 34.83
CA ALA A 160 19.07 3.29 34.22
C ALA A 160 17.92 3.14 33.18
N PRO A 161 16.98 4.09 33.11
CA PRO A 161 15.78 3.96 32.25
C PRO A 161 16.09 3.73 30.77
N ASP A 162 17.14 4.34 30.24
CA ASP A 162 17.60 4.20 28.86
C ASP A 162 18.14 2.78 28.59
N VAL A 163 18.88 2.20 29.51
CA VAL A 163 19.41 0.80 29.43
C VAL A 163 18.23 -0.18 29.48
N LEU A 164 17.24 0.06 30.36
CA LEU A 164 16.08 -0.79 30.48
C LEU A 164 15.27 -0.81 29.18
N VAL A 165 14.91 0.38 28.66
CA VAL A 165 14.13 0.52 27.43
C VAL A 165 14.90 -0.06 26.24
N LYS A 166 16.19 0.23 26.09
CA LYS A 166 17.07 -0.33 25.07
C LYS A 166 17.11 -1.85 25.11
N SER A 167 17.17 -2.42 26.33
CA SER A 167 17.19 -3.88 26.50
C SER A 167 15.87 -4.50 26.08
N VAL A 168 14.74 -3.97 26.54
CA VAL A 168 13.41 -4.47 26.16
C VAL A 168 13.20 -4.38 24.65
N ASP A 169 13.55 -3.24 24.03
CA ASP A 169 13.46 -3.04 22.59
C ASP A 169 14.31 -4.04 21.80
N TYR A 170 15.54 -4.33 22.26
CA TYR A 170 16.41 -5.33 21.66
C TYR A 170 15.77 -6.73 21.61
N TYR A 171 15.14 -7.17 22.71
CA TYR A 171 14.47 -8.46 22.77
C TYR A 171 13.20 -8.46 21.93
N PHE A 172 12.33 -7.48 22.10
CA PHE A 172 11.05 -7.45 21.43
C PHE A 172 11.16 -7.26 19.92
N SER A 173 12.12 -6.47 19.46
CA SER A 173 12.43 -6.34 18.02
C SER A 173 12.85 -7.68 17.41
N LYS A 174 13.59 -8.51 18.16
CA LYS A 174 13.94 -9.86 17.70
C LYS A 174 12.74 -10.81 17.74
N PHE A 175 11.91 -10.71 18.78
CA PHE A 175 10.67 -11.50 18.85
C PHE A 175 9.74 -11.16 17.70
N ASP A 176 9.58 -9.89 17.33
CA ASP A 176 8.81 -9.44 16.18
C ASP A 176 9.29 -10.12 14.88
N GLN A 177 10.61 -10.16 14.64
CA GLN A 177 11.19 -10.86 13.48
C GLN A 177 10.89 -12.38 13.47
N ILE A 178 10.96 -13.00 14.66
CA ILE A 178 10.71 -14.44 14.80
C ILE A 178 9.24 -14.74 14.53
N ILE A 179 8.31 -14.03 15.14
CA ILE A 179 6.88 -14.30 14.93
C ILE A 179 6.45 -14.02 13.50
N GLU A 180 6.98 -12.98 12.85
CA GLU A 180 6.75 -12.69 11.43
C GLU A 180 7.22 -13.85 10.53
N LYS A 181 8.41 -14.40 10.78
CA LYS A 181 8.94 -15.57 10.06
C LYS A 181 8.01 -16.77 10.09
N TYR A 182 7.28 -16.97 11.18
CA TYR A 182 6.34 -18.08 11.35
C TYR A 182 4.90 -17.70 10.96
N GLY A 183 4.66 -16.47 10.52
CA GLY A 183 3.31 -16.00 10.13
C GLY A 183 2.36 -15.91 11.32
N LEU A 184 2.88 -15.51 12.48
CA LEU A 184 2.15 -15.27 13.71
C LEU A 184 1.85 -13.78 13.86
N GLU A 185 0.76 -13.45 14.54
CA GLU A 185 0.32 -12.07 14.74
C GLU A 185 0.72 -11.54 16.11
N LYS A 186 1.45 -10.42 16.14
CA LYS A 186 1.70 -9.68 17.38
C LYS A 186 0.41 -9.02 17.85
N ILE A 187 0.04 -9.24 19.10
CA ILE A 187 -1.15 -8.59 19.68
C ILE A 187 -0.75 -7.32 20.41
N LYS A 188 0.07 -7.44 21.45
CA LYS A 188 0.55 -6.31 22.26
C LYS A 188 1.69 -6.69 23.19
N THR A 189 2.27 -5.68 23.80
CA THR A 189 3.14 -5.83 24.97
C THR A 189 2.43 -5.28 26.20
N ILE A 190 2.64 -5.91 27.36
CA ILE A 190 2.05 -5.49 28.63
C ILE A 190 3.21 -5.39 29.63
N GLY A 191 3.81 -4.20 29.73
CA GLY A 191 5.06 -4.03 30.46
C GLY A 191 6.20 -4.83 29.81
N ASP A 192 6.71 -5.82 30.49
CA ASP A 192 7.73 -6.78 30.04
C ASP A 192 7.14 -8.08 29.46
N ALA A 193 5.84 -8.21 29.44
CA ALA A 193 5.18 -9.35 28.81
C ALA A 193 4.97 -9.09 27.32
N TYR A 194 5.29 -10.10 26.50
CA TYR A 194 5.05 -10.10 25.06
C TYR A 194 3.93 -11.08 24.73
N MET A 195 2.95 -10.64 23.96
CA MET A 195 1.78 -11.43 23.57
C MET A 195 1.63 -11.51 22.06
N CYS A 196 1.55 -12.72 21.52
CA CYS A 196 1.25 -12.99 20.12
C CYS A 196 0.27 -14.16 19.98
N ALA A 197 -0.28 -14.31 18.76
CA ALA A 197 -1.27 -15.35 18.47
C ALA A 197 -1.05 -15.98 17.10
N GLY A 198 -1.34 -17.24 16.96
CA GLY A 198 -1.35 -18.00 15.72
C GLY A 198 -2.76 -18.41 15.33
N GLY A 199 -3.06 -18.41 14.01
CA GLY A 199 -4.41 -18.62 13.50
C GLY A 199 -5.19 -17.32 13.29
N LEU A 200 -4.50 -16.18 13.32
CA LEU A 200 -5.00 -14.82 13.07
C LEU A 200 -4.16 -14.14 11.99
N PRO A 201 -4.72 -13.20 11.22
CA PRO A 201 -6.16 -12.92 11.08
C PRO A 201 -6.88 -14.00 10.27
N PHE A 202 -6.15 -14.96 9.71
CA PHE A 202 -6.69 -16.09 8.95
C PHE A 202 -6.44 -17.40 9.69
N PRO A 203 -7.47 -18.25 9.87
CA PRO A 203 -7.30 -19.58 10.47
C PRO A 203 -6.33 -20.44 9.65
N THR A 204 -5.38 -21.07 10.33
CA THR A 204 -4.46 -22.07 9.76
C THR A 204 -4.46 -23.29 10.67
N ALA A 205 -4.29 -24.49 10.14
CA ALA A 205 -4.30 -25.70 10.95
C ALA A 205 -3.00 -25.93 11.73
N ASP A 206 -1.89 -25.37 11.25
CA ASP A 206 -0.53 -25.56 11.76
C ASP A 206 -0.08 -24.49 12.76
N HIS A 207 -0.99 -23.61 13.17
CA HIS A 207 -0.66 -22.53 14.10
C HIS A 207 -0.13 -23.00 15.47
N PRO A 208 -0.54 -24.15 16.07
CA PRO A 208 0.05 -24.61 17.34
C PRO A 208 1.51 -25.02 17.18
N GLU A 209 1.83 -25.72 16.10
CA GLU A 209 3.20 -26.16 15.81
C GLU A 209 4.12 -24.98 15.49
N LYS A 210 3.66 -24.04 14.65
CA LYS A 210 4.38 -22.79 14.35
C LYS A 210 4.64 -21.97 15.60
N MET A 211 3.68 -21.90 16.51
CA MET A 211 3.86 -21.20 17.78
C MET A 211 4.93 -21.84 18.65
N VAL A 212 4.96 -23.17 18.74
CA VAL A 212 5.99 -23.89 19.49
C VAL A 212 7.38 -23.71 18.85
N MET A 213 7.47 -23.73 17.52
CA MET A 213 8.73 -23.44 16.81
C MET A 213 9.24 -22.03 17.10
N ALA A 214 8.36 -21.03 17.05
CA ALA A 214 8.69 -19.64 17.39
C ALA A 214 9.13 -19.53 18.87
N ALA A 215 8.44 -20.22 19.79
CA ALA A 215 8.80 -20.24 21.20
C ALA A 215 10.20 -20.81 21.45
N PHE A 216 10.57 -21.89 20.75
CA PHE A 216 11.95 -22.41 20.82
C PHE A 216 12.99 -21.44 20.28
N GLU A 217 12.72 -20.78 19.16
CA GLU A 217 13.64 -19.80 18.58
C GLU A 217 13.80 -18.58 19.50
N ILE A 218 12.71 -18.10 20.10
CA ILE A 218 12.72 -17.03 21.11
C ILE A 218 13.55 -17.46 22.33
N ALA A 219 13.30 -18.64 22.89
CA ALA A 219 14.06 -19.14 24.04
C ALA A 219 15.55 -19.30 23.72
N ALA A 220 15.88 -19.83 22.56
CA ALA A 220 17.25 -19.98 22.09
C ALA A 220 17.95 -18.61 21.92
N PHE A 221 17.29 -17.62 21.38
CA PHE A 221 17.82 -16.27 21.26
C PHE A 221 18.08 -15.62 22.60
N VAL A 222 17.21 -15.80 23.60
CA VAL A 222 17.42 -15.29 24.95
C VAL A 222 18.62 -15.95 25.58
N GLU A 223 18.76 -17.25 25.46
CA GLU A 223 19.93 -17.98 25.97
C GLU A 223 21.25 -17.60 25.28
N GLU A 224 21.21 -17.37 23.97
CA GLU A 224 22.36 -16.89 23.21
C GLU A 224 22.77 -15.48 23.64
N THR A 225 21.82 -14.58 23.87
CA THR A 225 22.07 -13.22 24.39
C THR A 225 22.77 -13.27 25.75
N LYS A 226 22.37 -14.21 26.62
CA LYS A 226 23.06 -14.41 27.94
C LYS A 226 24.50 -14.85 27.80
N LYS A 227 24.81 -15.64 26.78
CA LYS A 227 26.19 -16.07 26.49
C LYS A 227 27.03 -14.95 25.87
N GLN A 228 26.47 -14.22 24.91
CA GLN A 228 27.16 -13.16 24.16
C GLN A 228 27.33 -11.88 25.00
N LYS A 229 26.41 -11.59 25.93
CA LYS A 229 26.38 -10.39 26.77
C LYS A 229 26.63 -9.10 25.97
N PRO A 230 25.75 -8.73 25.02
CA PRO A 230 25.95 -7.55 24.19
C PRO A 230 26.10 -6.29 25.05
N GLU A 231 26.96 -5.37 24.66
CA GLU A 231 27.23 -4.14 25.39
C GLU A 231 25.97 -3.26 25.51
N GLY A 232 25.66 -2.83 26.74
CA GLY A 232 24.49 -1.99 27.03
C GLY A 232 23.15 -2.72 26.96
N ILE A 233 23.15 -4.06 26.91
CA ILE A 233 21.93 -4.90 26.96
C ILE A 233 21.93 -5.73 28.23
N THR A 234 20.87 -5.65 29.02
CA THR A 234 20.66 -6.47 30.18
C THR A 234 20.21 -7.88 29.79
N CYS A 235 20.86 -8.90 30.40
CA CYS A 235 20.48 -10.29 30.16
C CYS A 235 19.32 -10.67 31.06
N PHE A 236 18.18 -11.04 30.46
CA PHE A 236 17.00 -11.52 31.18
C PHE A 236 16.86 -13.04 31.07
N ASP A 237 16.15 -13.62 32.01
CA ASP A 237 15.55 -14.94 31.87
C ASP A 237 14.11 -14.79 31.39
N ILE A 238 13.64 -15.70 30.52
CA ILE A 238 12.29 -15.65 29.96
C ILE A 238 11.46 -16.85 30.44
N ARG A 239 10.19 -16.61 30.71
CA ARG A 239 9.17 -17.66 30.90
C ARG A 239 8.23 -17.60 29.69
N ILE A 240 7.76 -18.77 29.25
CA ILE A 240 6.86 -18.87 28.10
C ILE A 240 5.67 -19.75 28.47
N GLY A 241 4.47 -19.27 28.12
CA GLY A 241 3.22 -20.00 28.28
C GLY A 241 2.39 -19.98 26.99
N ILE A 242 1.82 -21.12 26.63
CA ILE A 242 1.03 -21.28 25.40
C ILE A 242 -0.29 -21.99 25.72
N ASN A 243 -1.38 -21.49 25.15
CA ASN A 243 -2.65 -22.16 25.22
C ASN A 243 -3.42 -21.99 23.89
N THR A 244 -4.16 -23.03 23.50
CA THR A 244 -4.98 -23.05 22.27
C THR A 244 -6.46 -23.15 22.61
N GLY A 245 -7.30 -22.39 21.91
CA GLY A 245 -8.74 -22.45 22.10
C GLY A 245 -9.49 -21.29 21.41
N PRO A 246 -10.80 -21.17 21.64
CA PRO A 246 -11.60 -20.12 21.04
C PRO A 246 -11.32 -18.74 21.62
N ILE A 247 -11.38 -17.73 20.75
CA ILE A 247 -11.25 -16.30 21.11
C ILE A 247 -12.20 -15.43 20.31
N VAL A 248 -12.33 -14.18 20.75
CA VAL A 248 -12.90 -13.09 19.96
C VAL A 248 -11.79 -12.10 19.71
N ALA A 249 -11.61 -11.68 18.45
CA ALA A 249 -10.68 -10.63 18.05
C ALA A 249 -11.46 -9.39 17.59
N GLY A 250 -10.91 -8.21 17.82
CA GLY A 250 -11.53 -6.97 17.40
C GLY A 250 -10.68 -5.73 17.66
N VAL A 251 -11.23 -4.58 17.30
CA VAL A 251 -10.59 -3.27 17.54
C VAL A 251 -11.40 -2.50 18.55
N VAL A 252 -10.74 -1.97 19.56
CA VAL A 252 -11.34 -1.11 20.58
C VAL A 252 -10.68 0.25 20.59
N GLY A 253 -11.45 1.27 21.01
CA GLY A 253 -11.03 2.66 21.14
C GLY A 253 -11.60 3.56 20.04
N LEU A 254 -11.77 4.84 20.38
CA LEU A 254 -12.27 5.87 19.44
C LEU A 254 -11.14 6.71 18.84
N LYS A 255 -10.07 6.96 19.59
CA LYS A 255 -8.93 7.81 19.19
C LYS A 255 -7.61 7.03 19.12
N LYS A 256 -7.44 6.04 19.98
CA LYS A 256 -6.31 5.13 20.00
C LYS A 256 -6.86 3.73 19.74
N PHE A 257 -6.84 3.33 18.50
CA PHE A 257 -7.26 2.00 18.10
C PHE A 257 -6.25 0.97 18.63
N ALA A 258 -6.79 -0.07 19.26
CA ALA A 258 -6.00 -1.22 19.68
C ALA A 258 -6.68 -2.48 19.16
N TYR A 259 -5.97 -3.24 18.33
CA TYR A 259 -6.35 -4.61 18.01
C TYR A 259 -6.05 -5.49 19.19
N ASP A 260 -7.02 -6.25 19.64
CA ASP A 260 -6.88 -7.11 20.81
C ASP A 260 -7.70 -8.38 20.66
N ILE A 261 -7.43 -9.35 21.52
CA ILE A 261 -8.14 -10.63 21.59
C ILE A 261 -8.66 -10.89 23.00
N TRP A 262 -9.86 -11.47 23.07
CA TRP A 262 -10.54 -11.76 24.31
C TRP A 262 -11.01 -13.20 24.34
N GLY A 263 -11.06 -13.76 25.51
CA GLY A 263 -11.55 -15.10 25.79
C GLY A 263 -10.79 -15.77 26.93
N ASP A 264 -11.36 -16.82 27.46
CA ASP A 264 -10.72 -17.61 28.49
C ASP A 264 -9.37 -18.21 28.03
N THR A 265 -9.26 -18.49 26.75
CA THR A 265 -8.01 -18.94 26.09
C THR A 265 -6.83 -18.04 26.40
N VAL A 266 -7.05 -16.71 26.37
CA VAL A 266 -6.02 -15.70 26.68
C VAL A 266 -5.60 -15.78 28.15
N ASN A 267 -6.58 -15.89 29.06
CA ASN A 267 -6.32 -15.99 30.49
C ASN A 267 -5.55 -17.26 30.85
N VAL A 268 -5.88 -18.38 30.21
CA VAL A 268 -5.17 -19.65 30.41
C VAL A 268 -3.75 -19.54 29.88
N ALA A 269 -3.50 -18.93 28.72
CA ALA A 269 -2.15 -18.74 28.18
C ALA A 269 -1.28 -17.91 29.13
N SER A 270 -1.80 -16.81 29.68
CA SER A 270 -1.10 -16.00 30.68
C SER A 270 -0.77 -16.79 31.95
N ARG A 271 -1.69 -17.69 32.39
CA ARG A 271 -1.41 -18.58 33.52
C ARG A 271 -0.34 -19.63 33.20
N MET A 272 -0.34 -20.17 31.97
CA MET A 272 0.74 -21.06 31.53
C MET A 272 2.10 -20.37 31.63
N GLU A 273 2.18 -19.10 31.26
CA GLU A 273 3.39 -18.29 31.36
C GLU A 273 3.82 -18.10 32.84
N SER A 274 2.88 -17.59 33.68
CA SER A 274 3.21 -17.26 35.08
C SER A 274 3.59 -18.49 35.92
N MET A 275 3.06 -19.67 35.54
CA MET A 275 3.42 -20.96 36.15
C MET A 275 4.60 -21.63 35.46
N SER A 276 5.19 -21.03 34.43
CA SER A 276 6.36 -21.59 33.75
C SER A 276 7.66 -21.36 34.53
N ASP A 277 8.67 -22.15 34.25
CA ASP A 277 10.04 -21.96 34.74
C ASP A 277 10.90 -21.20 33.72
N ALA A 278 11.94 -20.52 34.19
CA ALA A 278 12.87 -19.79 33.32
C ALA A 278 13.49 -20.74 32.28
N GLY A 279 13.44 -20.30 31.01
CA GLY A 279 13.96 -21.04 29.86
C GLY A 279 13.07 -22.23 29.43
N LYS A 280 11.89 -22.40 30.02
CA LYS A 280 10.95 -23.47 29.67
C LYS A 280 9.73 -22.95 28.91
N ILE A 281 9.18 -23.81 28.05
CA ILE A 281 7.94 -23.59 27.31
C ILE A 281 6.86 -24.43 27.98
N ASN A 282 5.91 -23.77 28.65
CA ASN A 282 4.81 -24.42 29.36
C ASN A 282 3.54 -24.33 28.52
N VAL A 283 2.89 -25.46 28.27
CA VAL A 283 1.68 -25.53 27.45
C VAL A 283 0.53 -26.15 28.23
N SER A 284 -0.69 -25.73 27.91
CA SER A 284 -1.91 -26.33 28.44
C SER A 284 -2.17 -27.71 27.84
N GLU A 285 -3.05 -28.49 28.50
CA GLU A 285 -3.52 -29.77 28.00
C GLU A 285 -4.12 -29.64 26.58
N TYR A 286 -4.86 -28.59 26.28
CA TYR A 286 -5.41 -28.36 24.94
C TYR A 286 -4.33 -28.20 23.86
N THR A 287 -3.29 -27.43 24.15
CA THR A 287 -2.17 -27.28 23.21
C THR A 287 -1.37 -28.59 23.11
N TYR A 288 -1.14 -29.27 24.24
CA TYR A 288 -0.46 -30.56 24.27
C TYR A 288 -1.14 -31.56 23.32
N GLU A 289 -2.46 -31.71 23.36
CA GLU A 289 -3.20 -32.65 22.49
C GLU A 289 -2.95 -32.37 21.00
N LEU A 290 -2.74 -31.12 20.62
CA LEU A 290 -2.49 -30.72 19.23
C LEU A 290 -1.04 -30.95 18.77
N ILE A 291 -0.07 -30.96 19.71
CA ILE A 291 1.36 -31.02 19.37
C ILE A 291 2.03 -32.32 19.82
N LYS A 292 1.36 -33.15 20.62
CA LYS A 292 1.94 -34.34 21.24
C LYS A 292 2.56 -35.35 20.28
N ASP A 293 2.10 -35.38 19.04
CA ASP A 293 2.64 -36.31 18.03
C ASP A 293 3.96 -35.80 17.44
N SER A 294 4.13 -34.47 17.37
CA SER A 294 5.31 -33.80 16.80
C SER A 294 6.39 -33.46 17.84
N TYR A 295 6.01 -33.31 19.12
CA TYR A 295 6.91 -32.83 20.18
C TYR A 295 6.97 -33.75 21.38
N ASP A 296 8.17 -33.81 21.99
CA ASP A 296 8.38 -34.44 23.30
C ASP A 296 7.91 -33.52 24.41
N CYS A 297 6.92 -33.96 25.17
CA CYS A 297 6.26 -33.17 26.20
C CYS A 297 6.27 -33.92 27.54
N GLU A 298 6.68 -33.20 28.58
CA GLU A 298 6.75 -33.72 29.94
C GLU A 298 5.62 -33.16 30.80
N TYR A 299 4.85 -34.04 31.43
CA TYR A 299 3.81 -33.65 32.37
C TYR A 299 4.40 -32.90 33.56
N ARG A 300 3.89 -31.70 33.88
CA ARG A 300 4.41 -30.84 34.91
C ARG A 300 3.55 -30.74 36.17
N GLY A 301 2.28 -31.05 36.08
CA GLY A 301 1.29 -30.85 37.13
C GLY A 301 0.02 -30.19 36.65
N GLU A 302 -0.76 -29.68 37.57
CA GLU A 302 -2.10 -29.14 37.29
C GLU A 302 -2.24 -27.75 37.88
N ILE A 303 -3.10 -26.91 37.25
CA ILE A 303 -3.56 -25.62 37.80
C ILE A 303 -5.06 -25.57 37.87
N GLU A 304 -5.61 -24.84 38.83
CA GLU A 304 -7.01 -24.49 38.85
C GLU A 304 -7.32 -23.39 37.85
N VAL A 305 -8.24 -23.67 36.95
CA VAL A 305 -8.77 -22.68 36.00
C VAL A 305 -10.20 -22.35 36.38
N LYS A 306 -10.45 -21.06 36.65
CA LYS A 306 -11.77 -20.56 37.05
C LYS A 306 -12.84 -21.07 36.08
N ASN A 307 -13.91 -21.68 36.62
CA ASN A 307 -15.06 -22.26 35.91
C ASN A 307 -14.76 -23.46 35.00
N LYS A 308 -13.53 -24.03 35.02
CA LYS A 308 -13.15 -25.23 34.22
C LYS A 308 -12.55 -26.34 35.05
N GLY A 309 -12.36 -26.11 36.36
CA GLY A 309 -11.69 -27.09 37.22
C GLY A 309 -10.18 -27.12 36.99
N THR A 310 -9.58 -28.28 37.18
CA THR A 310 -8.14 -28.49 37.08
C THR A 310 -7.71 -28.75 35.63
N MET A 311 -6.64 -28.12 35.18
CA MET A 311 -6.06 -28.29 33.85
C MET A 311 -4.61 -28.75 33.97
N LYS A 312 -4.22 -29.77 33.22
CA LYS A 312 -2.85 -30.27 33.17
C LYS A 312 -1.96 -29.36 32.38
N MET A 313 -0.72 -29.29 32.81
CA MET A 313 0.36 -28.52 32.17
C MET A 313 1.46 -29.45 31.70
N TYR A 314 2.12 -29.06 30.61
CA TYR A 314 3.24 -29.83 30.06
C TYR A 314 4.38 -28.91 29.67
N PHE A 315 5.63 -29.30 29.94
CA PHE A 315 6.78 -28.68 29.31
C PHE A 315 7.08 -29.31 27.98
N VAL A 316 7.35 -28.46 26.98
CA VAL A 316 7.79 -28.91 25.66
C VAL A 316 9.32 -28.93 25.65
N ASN A 317 9.92 -30.10 25.49
CA ASN A 317 11.38 -30.31 25.57
C ASN A 317 12.05 -30.23 24.20
N GLY A 318 11.37 -30.54 23.12
CA GLY A 318 11.88 -30.49 21.74
C GLY A 318 11.04 -31.27 20.75
N PRO A 319 11.37 -31.22 19.46
CA PRO A 319 10.72 -32.05 18.46
C PRO A 319 11.04 -33.51 18.71
N LYS A 320 10.04 -34.38 18.51
CA LYS A 320 10.27 -35.82 18.55
C LYS A 320 11.19 -36.23 17.42
N VAL A 321 12.26 -36.96 17.74
CA VAL A 321 13.09 -37.59 16.73
C VAL A 321 12.28 -38.74 16.15
N ILE A 322 11.70 -38.56 14.97
CA ILE A 322 11.10 -39.65 14.22
C ILE A 322 12.26 -40.54 13.78
N SER A 323 12.54 -41.59 14.53
CA SER A 323 13.41 -42.66 14.05
C SER A 323 12.70 -43.27 12.83
N LEU A 324 13.06 -42.88 11.63
CA LEU A 324 12.69 -43.57 10.40
C LEU A 324 13.11 -45.03 10.59
N ASN A 325 12.12 -45.93 10.68
CA ASN A 325 12.37 -47.35 10.77
C ASN A 325 13.26 -47.76 9.57
N GLN A 326 14.29 -48.57 9.82
CA GLN A 326 15.23 -49.03 8.79
C GLN A 326 14.53 -49.60 7.55
N SER A 327 13.28 -50.08 7.68
CA SER A 327 12.42 -50.55 6.58
C SER A 327 11.97 -49.42 5.60
N GLU A 328 11.86 -48.18 6.03
CA GLU A 328 11.50 -47.04 5.15
C GLU A 328 12.74 -46.49 4.45
N ILE A 329 13.90 -46.53 5.07
CA ILE A 329 15.18 -46.17 4.45
C ILE A 329 15.54 -47.19 3.33
N GLU A 330 15.23 -48.46 3.50
CA GLU A 330 15.41 -49.47 2.46
C GLU A 330 14.42 -49.32 1.29
N ARG A 331 13.19 -48.91 1.53
CA ARG A 331 12.23 -48.58 0.48
C ARG A 331 12.62 -47.35 -0.35
N SER A 332 13.16 -46.34 0.28
CA SER A 332 13.64 -45.14 -0.44
C SER A 332 14.90 -45.40 -1.27
N LYS A 333 15.75 -46.38 -0.87
CA LYS A 333 16.94 -46.79 -1.64
C LYS A 333 16.60 -47.74 -2.81
N GLY A 334 15.44 -48.43 -2.76
CA GLY A 334 14.98 -49.35 -3.82
C GLY A 334 14.27 -48.68 -5.00
N LEU A 335 14.05 -47.35 -4.99
CA LEU A 335 13.36 -46.59 -6.04
C LEU A 335 14.30 -45.69 -6.89
N ALA A 336 15.58 -46.02 -6.99
CA ALA A 336 16.45 -45.39 -7.97
C ALA A 336 16.18 -46.03 -9.34
N PRO A 337 15.73 -45.29 -10.37
CA PRO A 337 15.61 -45.83 -11.72
C PRO A 337 17.00 -46.11 -12.26
N SER A 338 17.23 -47.37 -12.69
CA SER A 338 18.39 -47.75 -13.50
C SER A 338 18.35 -46.98 -14.82
N LEU A 339 19.20 -45.99 -14.96
CA LEU A 339 19.55 -45.37 -16.22
C LEU A 339 20.47 -46.36 -16.97
N ASN A 340 19.92 -47.03 -17.96
CA ASN A 340 20.65 -47.58 -19.12
C ASN A 340 20.37 -46.67 -20.34
#